data_8bfbc6a25c1251d9b3ca6c6f6eab3cfd
#
_entry.id   8bfbc6a25c1251d9b3ca6c6f6eab3cfd
#
_cell.length_a   1.000
_cell.length_b   1.000
_cell.length_c   1.000
_cell.angle_alpha   90.00
_cell.angle_beta   90.00
_cell.angle_gamma   90.00
#
_symmetry.space_group_name_H-M   'P 1'
#
loop_
_entity.id
_entity.type
_entity.pdbx_description
1 polymer ?
#
loop_
_entity_poly.entity_id
_entity_poly.type
_entity_poly.pdbx_seq_one_letter_code
_entity_poly.pdbx_strand_id
1 'polypeptide(L)'
;MKDALIVIPAIKKNAAIPDQLIKKLDGITLIQRAINTALNFANNANQILIITDSDEIALIAQRNKIAYKKDQKLSLNSKNIIQVVLSKISEFEQEDIFLYRANTPLIDSDDLKSAYLRFLELNNSILVSVKKERRDVFSIQNGKLDKSIIRNDLCEEIGAFYIFNKSVIENDHYERIPFIIPDNKSIEINNYQDWWICEKILQRKKVVFHVFGDFKIGMGHIFHSLSLAHEITNHEVIFVCNKKYELAVKEIASMDYRVISTENEEKTILDLKPDLIVNDILNTKVNFIKKIKKNGAMVVNFEDLGDGAYHADMVFNELYEKPIKNGNNFYWGHKYISLRNEFDNAKPNLFKESVSEVLIMFGGTDQNNFTLKILKIILSICQTRNIAINIVCGSGYIHKDKILDFISKSLYKKISLHHAIANISGVMERSQIAISSNGRSIYELAQINIPSIIISHHEREFNHDFAKSKRGFINIGMYTERTSAKVEKEFLRLVCDKDYRLNLFKKISKYSFIKNKINIVSSILSLIERSHEIS
;
A
#
# COMPACT_ATOMS: atom_id res chain seq x y z
N MET A 1 -9.52 12.71 -35.38
CA MET A 1 -10.85 12.68 -34.74
C MET A 1 -11.67 13.82 -35.31
N LYS A 2 -11.95 13.77 -36.60
CA LYS A 2 -12.37 15.02 -37.30
C LYS A 2 -13.83 15.41 -37.13
N ASP A 3 -14.78 14.51 -36.85
CA ASP A 3 -16.18 14.87 -37.11
C ASP A 3 -17.25 14.36 -36.11
N ALA A 4 -16.91 13.95 -34.90
CA ALA A 4 -17.92 13.55 -33.92
C ALA A 4 -18.43 14.74 -33.11
N LEU A 5 -19.75 14.81 -32.89
CA LEU A 5 -20.38 15.73 -31.95
C LEU A 5 -20.48 15.06 -30.56
N ILE A 6 -19.86 15.67 -29.56
CA ILE A 6 -19.95 15.21 -28.17
C ILE A 6 -21.15 15.90 -27.53
N VAL A 7 -22.14 15.11 -27.13
CA VAL A 7 -23.34 15.62 -26.48
C VAL A 7 -23.32 15.23 -25.00
N ILE A 8 -23.40 16.22 -24.12
CA ILE A 8 -23.46 16.02 -22.67
C ILE A 8 -24.87 16.38 -22.17
N PRO A 9 -25.75 15.39 -21.96
CA PRO A 9 -27.04 15.64 -21.34
C PRO A 9 -26.87 15.92 -19.85
N ALA A 10 -27.22 17.13 -19.42
CA ALA A 10 -26.97 17.63 -18.08
C ALA A 10 -28.27 18.16 -17.45
N ILE A 11 -29.09 17.24 -16.95
CA ILE A 11 -30.39 17.54 -16.35
C ILE A 11 -30.25 17.67 -14.84
N LYS A 12 -30.66 18.82 -14.30
CA LYS A 12 -30.57 19.13 -12.88
C LYS A 12 -31.68 18.44 -12.06
N LYS A 13 -32.89 18.34 -12.61
CA LYS A 13 -34.09 17.92 -11.89
C LYS A 13 -34.18 16.44 -11.55
N ASN A 14 -33.36 15.60 -12.13
CA ASN A 14 -33.49 14.14 -11.97
C ASN A 14 -32.30 13.55 -11.21
N ALA A 15 -32.02 14.09 -10.05
CA ALA A 15 -30.83 13.67 -9.33
C ALA A 15 -31.18 12.76 -8.16
N ALA A 16 -30.57 11.60 -8.10
CA ALA A 16 -30.51 10.77 -6.92
C ALA A 16 -29.85 11.53 -5.73
N ILE A 17 -28.97 12.47 -6.04
CA ILE A 17 -28.38 13.43 -5.11
C ILE A 17 -28.83 14.84 -5.52
N PRO A 18 -29.40 15.66 -4.60
CA PRO A 18 -29.80 17.04 -4.91
C PRO A 18 -28.66 17.84 -5.50
N ASP A 19 -28.92 18.54 -6.59
CA ASP A 19 -27.94 19.37 -7.33
C ASP A 19 -26.67 18.62 -7.78
N GLN A 20 -26.77 17.32 -8.01
CA GLN A 20 -25.67 16.41 -8.28
C GLN A 20 -24.62 16.96 -9.26
N LEU A 21 -25.05 17.49 -10.42
CA LEU A 21 -24.13 17.91 -11.47
C LEU A 21 -23.35 19.19 -11.14
N ILE A 22 -23.87 20.02 -10.24
CA ILE A 22 -23.21 21.26 -9.80
C ILE A 22 -22.53 21.13 -8.41
N LYS A 23 -22.69 19.99 -7.73
CA LYS A 23 -21.91 19.68 -6.55
C LYS A 23 -20.44 19.41 -6.90
N LYS A 24 -19.56 19.81 -5.99
CA LYS A 24 -18.11 19.60 -6.17
C LYS A 24 -17.72 18.23 -5.64
N LEU A 25 -17.18 17.42 -6.52
CA LEU A 25 -16.53 16.16 -6.22
C LEU A 25 -15.02 16.39 -6.34
N ASP A 26 -14.29 16.28 -5.24
CA ASP A 26 -12.87 16.60 -5.18
C ASP A 26 -12.57 17.99 -5.79
N GLY A 27 -13.26 19.02 -5.25
CA GLY A 27 -13.08 20.42 -5.62
C GLY A 27 -13.70 20.91 -6.93
N ILE A 28 -14.10 20.00 -7.83
CA ILE A 28 -14.62 20.33 -9.18
C ILE A 28 -16.05 19.81 -9.34
N THR A 29 -16.97 20.61 -9.91
CA THR A 29 -18.34 20.15 -10.16
C THR A 29 -18.36 19.00 -11.16
N LEU A 30 -19.33 18.06 -11.05
CA LEU A 30 -19.43 16.94 -11.99
C LEU A 30 -19.54 17.42 -13.44
N ILE A 31 -20.36 18.44 -13.70
CA ILE A 31 -20.49 18.98 -15.06
C ILE A 31 -19.18 19.60 -15.56
N GLN A 32 -18.44 20.35 -14.72
CA GLN A 32 -17.16 20.91 -15.14
C GLN A 32 -16.13 19.81 -15.40
N ARG A 33 -16.13 18.71 -14.60
CA ARG A 33 -15.27 17.55 -14.81
C ARG A 33 -15.56 16.89 -16.15
N ALA A 34 -16.84 16.68 -16.49
CA ALA A 34 -17.24 16.14 -17.79
C ALA A 34 -16.84 17.05 -18.95
N ILE A 35 -17.00 18.37 -18.79
CA ILE A 35 -16.53 19.36 -19.77
C ILE A 35 -15.02 19.26 -19.97
N ASN A 36 -14.23 19.20 -18.91
CA ASN A 36 -12.78 19.10 -18.99
C ASN A 36 -12.36 17.81 -19.73
N THR A 37 -12.98 16.67 -19.42
CA THR A 37 -12.75 15.40 -20.10
C THR A 37 -13.09 15.48 -21.58
N ALA A 38 -14.25 16.08 -21.93
CA ALA A 38 -14.67 16.28 -23.31
C ALA A 38 -13.73 17.22 -24.08
N LEU A 39 -13.29 18.34 -23.48
CA LEU A 39 -12.32 19.28 -24.09
C LEU A 39 -10.96 18.63 -24.33
N ASN A 40 -10.48 17.78 -23.40
CA ASN A 40 -9.23 17.05 -23.58
C ASN A 40 -9.32 15.94 -24.64
N PHE A 41 -10.53 15.48 -24.96
CA PHE A 41 -10.80 14.52 -26.02
C PHE A 41 -11.04 15.21 -27.35
N ALA A 42 -11.85 16.28 -27.39
CA ALA A 42 -12.21 17.02 -28.61
C ALA A 42 -11.02 17.83 -29.16
N ASN A 43 -10.99 18.03 -30.49
CA ASN A 43 -10.02 18.95 -31.09
C ASN A 43 -10.45 20.42 -30.95
N ASN A 44 -11.77 20.68 -30.79
CA ASN A 44 -12.35 22.01 -30.71
C ASN A 44 -13.58 22.02 -29.82
N ALA A 45 -13.77 23.10 -29.04
CA ALA A 45 -14.94 23.30 -28.20
C ALA A 45 -16.27 23.30 -28.97
N ASN A 46 -16.25 23.67 -30.26
CA ASN A 46 -17.43 23.65 -31.15
C ASN A 46 -17.97 22.24 -31.43
N GLN A 47 -17.20 21.19 -31.08
CA GLN A 47 -17.65 19.80 -31.19
C GLN A 47 -18.40 19.33 -29.92
N ILE A 48 -18.61 20.20 -28.95
CA ILE A 48 -19.27 19.85 -27.67
C ILE A 48 -20.58 20.61 -27.57
N LEU A 49 -21.65 19.89 -27.25
CA LEU A 49 -22.97 20.43 -26.97
C LEU A 49 -23.47 19.99 -25.62
N ILE A 50 -23.90 20.91 -24.79
CA ILE A 50 -24.57 20.62 -23.52
C ILE A 50 -26.08 20.79 -23.70
N ILE A 51 -26.87 19.78 -23.30
CA ILE A 51 -28.33 19.86 -23.28
C ILE A 51 -28.77 19.90 -21.82
N THR A 52 -29.44 20.97 -21.38
CA THR A 52 -29.73 21.17 -19.93
C THR A 52 -31.11 21.81 -19.71
N ASP A 53 -31.66 21.57 -18.51
CA ASP A 53 -32.84 22.26 -17.96
C ASP A 53 -32.48 23.44 -17.01
N SER A 54 -31.18 23.66 -16.74
CA SER A 54 -30.68 24.57 -15.70
C SER A 54 -29.96 25.78 -16.26
N ASP A 55 -30.29 26.98 -15.75
CA ASP A 55 -29.57 28.22 -16.05
C ASP A 55 -28.13 28.22 -15.54
N GLU A 56 -27.88 27.57 -14.40
CA GLU A 56 -26.54 27.46 -13.83
C GLU A 56 -25.60 26.63 -14.70
N ILE A 57 -26.11 25.48 -15.23
CA ILE A 57 -25.33 24.62 -16.14
C ILE A 57 -25.12 25.33 -17.48
N ALA A 58 -26.13 26.03 -17.99
CA ALA A 58 -26.01 26.84 -19.21
C ALA A 58 -24.92 27.93 -19.06
N LEU A 59 -24.85 28.58 -17.88
CA LEU A 59 -23.81 29.58 -17.60
C LEU A 59 -22.41 28.94 -17.54
N ILE A 60 -22.30 27.73 -16.98
CA ILE A 60 -21.02 26.97 -16.97
C ILE A 60 -20.59 26.66 -18.40
N ALA A 61 -21.50 26.19 -19.26
CA ALA A 61 -21.23 25.93 -20.68
C ALA A 61 -20.72 27.21 -21.38
N GLN A 62 -21.42 28.33 -21.20
CA GLN A 62 -21.05 29.62 -21.77
C GLN A 62 -19.66 30.10 -21.35
N ARG A 63 -19.31 29.96 -20.05
CA ARG A 63 -17.98 30.30 -19.54
C ARG A 63 -16.87 29.45 -20.13
N ASN A 64 -17.18 28.20 -20.48
CA ASN A 64 -16.26 27.29 -21.18
C ASN A 64 -16.29 27.47 -22.71
N LYS A 65 -17.06 28.43 -23.26
CA LYS A 65 -17.24 28.67 -24.70
C LYS A 65 -17.79 27.46 -25.43
N ILE A 66 -18.65 26.69 -24.79
CA ILE A 66 -19.31 25.50 -25.35
C ILE A 66 -20.75 25.83 -25.66
N ALA A 67 -21.23 25.31 -26.83
CA ALA A 67 -22.62 25.43 -27.25
C ALA A 67 -23.55 24.72 -26.24
N TYR A 68 -24.73 25.32 -26.01
CA TYR A 68 -25.73 24.68 -25.15
C TYR A 68 -27.14 24.88 -25.70
N LYS A 69 -28.01 23.91 -25.42
CA LYS A 69 -29.45 23.98 -25.62
C LYS A 69 -30.19 23.84 -24.31
N LYS A 70 -31.10 24.78 -24.06
CA LYS A 70 -31.91 24.75 -22.85
C LYS A 70 -33.31 24.22 -23.15
N ASP A 71 -33.76 23.26 -22.34
CA ASP A 71 -35.11 22.72 -22.42
C ASP A 71 -35.62 22.37 -21.02
N GLN A 72 -36.57 23.17 -20.52
CA GLN A 72 -37.14 23.00 -19.18
C GLN A 72 -38.06 21.77 -19.03
N LYS A 73 -38.51 21.20 -20.15
CA LYS A 73 -39.39 20.01 -20.17
C LYS A 73 -38.60 18.72 -20.32
N LEU A 74 -37.29 18.80 -20.37
CA LEU A 74 -36.43 17.66 -20.59
C LEU A 74 -36.54 16.69 -19.41
N SER A 75 -36.81 15.43 -19.70
CA SER A 75 -36.75 14.31 -18.79
C SER A 75 -35.90 13.22 -19.41
N LEU A 76 -34.79 12.86 -18.79
CA LEU A 76 -33.95 11.77 -19.27
C LEU A 76 -34.39 10.45 -18.64
N ASN A 77 -35.28 9.77 -19.30
CA ASN A 77 -35.52 8.36 -19.03
C ASN A 77 -34.44 7.55 -19.76
N SER A 78 -33.72 6.69 -19.03
CA SER A 78 -32.61 5.88 -19.59
C SER A 78 -33.00 5.04 -20.82
N LYS A 79 -34.28 4.70 -20.99
CA LYS A 79 -34.76 3.95 -22.17
C LYS A 79 -34.83 4.76 -23.44
N ASN A 80 -34.89 6.11 -23.37
CA ASN A 80 -35.11 6.98 -24.52
C ASN A 80 -34.05 8.08 -24.68
N ILE A 81 -32.92 8.02 -23.99
CA ILE A 81 -31.90 9.08 -23.98
C ILE A 81 -31.38 9.39 -25.40
N ILE A 82 -31.14 8.38 -26.22
CA ILE A 82 -30.64 8.51 -27.59
C ILE A 82 -31.66 9.28 -28.45
N GLN A 83 -32.94 8.91 -28.38
CA GLN A 83 -34.01 9.57 -29.13
C GLN A 83 -34.20 11.05 -28.71
N VAL A 84 -34.12 11.31 -27.40
CA VAL A 84 -34.16 12.68 -26.86
C VAL A 84 -33.01 13.52 -27.42
N VAL A 85 -31.80 12.99 -27.42
CA VAL A 85 -30.61 13.66 -27.95
C VAL A 85 -30.78 13.92 -29.47
N LEU A 86 -31.16 12.91 -30.24
CA LEU A 86 -31.40 13.04 -31.70
C LEU A 86 -32.38 14.18 -32.03
N SER A 87 -33.49 14.28 -31.29
CA SER A 87 -34.47 15.36 -31.49
C SER A 87 -33.92 16.79 -31.29
N LYS A 88 -32.78 16.92 -30.60
CA LYS A 88 -32.14 18.20 -30.25
C LYS A 88 -30.93 18.56 -31.12
N ILE A 89 -30.44 17.62 -31.91
CA ILE A 89 -29.20 17.79 -32.70
C ILE A 89 -29.44 17.77 -34.22
N SER A 90 -30.67 17.88 -34.67
CA SER A 90 -31.02 17.83 -36.11
C SER A 90 -30.32 18.90 -36.97
N GLU A 91 -29.96 20.05 -36.39
CA GLU A 91 -29.26 21.15 -37.07
C GLU A 91 -27.73 20.98 -37.15
N PHE A 92 -27.15 19.99 -36.45
CA PHE A 92 -25.72 19.74 -36.49
C PHE A 92 -25.36 18.80 -37.64
N GLU A 93 -24.32 19.16 -38.41
CA GLU A 93 -23.88 18.42 -39.59
C GLU A 93 -23.16 17.11 -39.26
N GLN A 94 -22.63 16.97 -38.02
CA GLN A 94 -21.90 15.78 -37.61
C GLN A 94 -22.83 14.55 -37.60
N GLU A 95 -22.40 13.51 -38.30
CA GLU A 95 -23.08 12.22 -38.33
C GLU A 95 -22.78 11.34 -37.13
N ASP A 96 -21.52 11.34 -36.66
CA ASP A 96 -21.11 10.56 -35.50
C ASP A 96 -21.40 11.32 -34.19
N ILE A 97 -22.13 10.68 -33.30
CA ILE A 97 -22.56 11.25 -32.03
C ILE A 97 -21.90 10.49 -30.90
N PHE A 98 -21.21 11.24 -30.03
CA PHE A 98 -20.66 10.74 -28.79
C PHE A 98 -21.51 11.28 -27.62
N LEU A 99 -22.46 10.51 -27.15
CA LEU A 99 -23.28 10.86 -26.01
C LEU A 99 -22.52 10.51 -24.74
N TYR A 100 -22.09 11.51 -23.95
CA TYR A 100 -21.27 11.35 -22.75
C TYR A 100 -22.00 11.88 -21.51
N ARG A 101 -22.08 11.09 -20.43
CA ARG A 101 -22.82 11.43 -19.22
C ARG A 101 -21.91 11.92 -18.10
N ALA A 102 -22.27 13.04 -17.48
CA ALA A 102 -21.46 13.70 -16.46
C ALA A 102 -21.46 12.98 -15.08
N ASN A 103 -22.38 12.04 -14.85
CA ASN A 103 -22.46 11.30 -13.59
C ASN A 103 -21.50 10.08 -13.48
N THR A 104 -20.57 9.95 -14.43
CA THR A 104 -19.49 8.94 -14.45
C THR A 104 -18.12 9.62 -14.37
N PRO A 105 -17.76 10.20 -13.21
CA PRO A 105 -16.64 11.14 -13.09
C PRO A 105 -15.25 10.52 -13.22
N LEU A 106 -15.15 9.19 -13.26
CA LEU A 106 -13.87 8.46 -13.32
C LEU A 106 -13.45 8.13 -14.77
N ILE A 107 -14.32 8.41 -15.75
CA ILE A 107 -14.00 8.29 -17.18
C ILE A 107 -13.09 9.45 -17.58
N ASP A 108 -11.98 9.16 -18.22
CA ASP A 108 -11.03 10.15 -18.70
C ASP A 108 -11.00 10.27 -20.23
N SER A 109 -10.20 11.22 -20.74
CA SER A 109 -10.09 11.48 -22.18
C SER A 109 -9.48 10.31 -22.95
N ASP A 110 -8.68 9.46 -22.32
CA ASP A 110 -8.04 8.32 -22.99
C ASP A 110 -9.04 7.16 -23.14
N ASP A 111 -9.96 7.00 -22.18
CA ASP A 111 -11.10 6.09 -22.32
C ASP A 111 -11.98 6.51 -23.52
N LEU A 112 -12.31 7.83 -23.63
CA LEU A 112 -13.10 8.34 -24.74
C LEU A 112 -12.39 8.15 -26.10
N LYS A 113 -11.08 8.39 -26.17
CA LYS A 113 -10.27 8.16 -27.38
C LYS A 113 -10.28 6.69 -27.80
N SER A 114 -10.05 5.80 -26.83
CA SER A 114 -10.03 4.36 -27.08
C SER A 114 -11.38 3.84 -27.56
N ALA A 115 -12.47 4.32 -26.94
CA ALA A 115 -13.84 3.98 -27.35
C ALA A 115 -14.16 4.48 -28.76
N TYR A 116 -13.78 5.72 -29.10
CA TYR A 116 -14.02 6.28 -30.44
C TYR A 116 -13.21 5.56 -31.53
N LEU A 117 -11.95 5.22 -31.28
CA LEU A 117 -11.14 4.40 -32.17
C LEU A 117 -11.80 3.04 -32.44
N ARG A 118 -12.32 2.40 -31.38
CA ARG A 118 -13.05 1.14 -31.54
C ARG A 118 -14.33 1.30 -32.31
N PHE A 119 -15.07 2.39 -32.11
CA PHE A 119 -16.30 2.69 -32.85
C PHE A 119 -16.05 2.83 -34.36
N LEU A 120 -14.96 3.48 -34.79
CA LEU A 120 -14.61 3.65 -36.19
C LEU A 120 -14.33 2.33 -36.95
N GLU A 121 -14.09 1.25 -36.23
CA GLU A 121 -13.94 -0.10 -36.81
C GLU A 121 -15.28 -0.83 -37.02
N LEU A 122 -16.40 -0.23 -36.53
CA LEU A 122 -17.71 -0.88 -36.50
C LEU A 122 -18.60 -0.34 -37.66
N ASN A 123 -19.44 -1.23 -38.16
CA ASN A 123 -20.46 -0.88 -39.16
C ASN A 123 -21.84 -1.13 -38.54
N ASN A 124 -22.81 -0.23 -38.82
CA ASN A 124 -24.22 -0.35 -38.39
C ASN A 124 -24.39 -0.73 -36.90
N SER A 125 -23.60 -0.12 -36.00
CA SER A 125 -23.59 -0.51 -34.62
C SER A 125 -23.62 0.69 -33.68
N ILE A 126 -24.10 0.47 -32.45
CA ILE A 126 -23.93 1.39 -31.34
C ILE A 126 -22.88 0.82 -30.41
N LEU A 127 -21.86 1.60 -30.05
CA LEU A 127 -20.92 1.26 -29.03
C LEU A 127 -21.50 1.70 -27.67
N VAL A 128 -21.59 0.75 -26.71
CA VAL A 128 -22.20 0.96 -25.40
C VAL A 128 -21.17 0.71 -24.30
N SER A 129 -21.00 1.65 -23.37
CA SER A 129 -20.12 1.48 -22.21
C SER A 129 -20.70 0.49 -21.21
N VAL A 130 -19.94 -0.57 -20.90
CA VAL A 130 -20.34 -1.64 -20.01
C VAL A 130 -19.21 -2.02 -19.04
N LYS A 131 -19.54 -2.65 -17.92
CA LYS A 131 -18.58 -3.38 -17.08
C LYS A 131 -18.88 -4.87 -17.14
N LYS A 132 -17.86 -5.71 -16.91
CA LYS A 132 -18.07 -7.16 -16.78
C LYS A 132 -18.71 -7.47 -15.43
N GLU A 133 -19.81 -8.23 -15.45
CA GLU A 133 -20.37 -8.77 -14.21
C GLU A 133 -19.60 -10.03 -13.80
N ARG A 134 -19.05 -10.00 -12.58
CA ARG A 134 -18.26 -11.12 -12.03
C ARG A 134 -19.04 -11.94 -11.01
N ARG A 135 -20.24 -11.50 -10.66
CA ARG A 135 -21.10 -12.18 -9.67
C ARG A 135 -22.06 -13.13 -10.35
N ASP A 136 -22.43 -14.18 -9.64
CA ASP A 136 -23.53 -15.04 -10.08
C ASP A 136 -24.83 -14.22 -10.07
N VAL A 137 -25.52 -14.19 -11.21
CA VAL A 137 -26.81 -13.53 -11.38
C VAL A 137 -27.92 -14.58 -11.32
N PHE A 138 -28.93 -14.32 -10.48
CA PHE A 138 -30.08 -15.19 -10.30
C PHE A 138 -31.38 -14.48 -10.69
N SER A 139 -32.30 -15.17 -11.35
CA SER A 139 -33.69 -14.75 -11.46
C SER A 139 -34.51 -15.30 -10.27
N ILE A 140 -35.57 -14.59 -9.89
CA ILE A 140 -36.52 -15.07 -8.89
C ILE A 140 -37.73 -15.60 -9.63
N GLN A 141 -37.99 -16.91 -9.52
CA GLN A 141 -39.19 -17.55 -10.02
C GLN A 141 -39.92 -18.27 -8.88
N ASN A 142 -41.19 -17.93 -8.67
CA ASN A 142 -42.02 -18.52 -7.61
C ASN A 142 -41.38 -18.48 -6.21
N GLY A 143 -40.65 -17.38 -5.87
CA GLY A 143 -39.97 -17.21 -4.60
C GLY A 143 -38.67 -18.02 -4.43
N LYS A 144 -38.18 -18.67 -5.49
CA LYS A 144 -36.92 -19.42 -5.51
C LYS A 144 -35.91 -18.75 -6.42
N LEU A 145 -34.64 -18.83 -6.04
CA LEU A 145 -33.55 -18.40 -6.91
C LEU A 145 -33.32 -19.44 -8.01
N ASP A 146 -33.40 -19.01 -9.25
CA ASP A 146 -33.06 -19.81 -10.41
C ASP A 146 -31.73 -19.32 -11.00
N LYS A 147 -30.73 -20.20 -11.02
CA LYS A 147 -29.42 -19.96 -11.65
C LYS A 147 -29.53 -20.19 -13.16
N SER A 148 -30.39 -19.44 -13.81
CA SER A 148 -30.69 -19.63 -15.25
C SER A 148 -29.59 -19.16 -16.19
N ILE A 149 -28.56 -18.44 -15.69
CA ILE A 149 -27.51 -17.88 -16.57
C ILE A 149 -26.14 -18.02 -15.90
N ILE A 150 -25.51 -19.20 -16.04
CA ILE A 150 -24.07 -19.33 -15.91
C ILE A 150 -23.48 -18.92 -17.27
N ARG A 151 -23.21 -17.64 -17.49
CA ARG A 151 -22.47 -17.19 -18.64
C ARG A 151 -21.30 -16.34 -18.16
N ASN A 152 -20.10 -16.74 -18.56
CA ASN A 152 -18.85 -16.00 -18.30
C ASN A 152 -18.78 -14.62 -18.98
N ASP A 153 -19.84 -14.18 -19.67
CA ASP A 153 -19.86 -13.02 -20.56
C ASP A 153 -21.02 -12.05 -20.26
N LEU A 154 -21.49 -12.01 -19.02
CA LEU A 154 -22.49 -11.00 -18.62
C LEU A 154 -21.82 -9.64 -18.45
N CYS A 155 -22.47 -8.62 -19.02
CA CYS A 155 -22.08 -7.23 -18.88
C CYS A 155 -23.24 -6.41 -18.32
N GLU A 156 -22.94 -5.48 -17.42
CA GLU A 156 -23.87 -4.47 -16.93
C GLU A 156 -23.60 -3.16 -17.68
N GLU A 157 -24.66 -2.54 -18.19
CA GLU A 157 -24.56 -1.20 -18.79
C GLU A 157 -24.32 -0.17 -17.70
N ILE A 158 -23.25 0.62 -17.82
CA ILE A 158 -22.90 1.67 -16.86
C ILE A 158 -23.33 3.06 -17.28
N GLY A 159 -23.90 3.18 -18.48
CA GLY A 159 -24.43 4.43 -18.99
C GLY A 159 -23.44 5.60 -19.09
N ALA A 160 -22.11 5.33 -19.10
CA ALA A 160 -21.12 6.38 -19.16
C ALA A 160 -21.14 7.11 -20.51
N PHE A 161 -21.24 6.34 -21.59
CA PHE A 161 -21.37 6.89 -22.93
C PHE A 161 -21.97 5.89 -23.92
N TYR A 162 -22.49 6.46 -24.99
CA TYR A 162 -22.91 5.76 -26.21
C TYR A 162 -22.26 6.45 -27.40
N ILE A 163 -21.79 5.68 -28.40
CA ILE A 163 -21.27 6.22 -29.63
C ILE A 163 -22.05 5.59 -30.79
N PHE A 164 -22.62 6.42 -31.65
CA PHE A 164 -23.45 5.96 -32.75
C PHE A 164 -23.45 6.98 -33.92
N ASN A 165 -23.77 6.50 -35.10
CA ASN A 165 -24.05 7.34 -36.24
C ASN A 165 -25.57 7.62 -36.34
N LYS A 166 -25.98 8.85 -36.69
CA LYS A 166 -27.38 9.24 -36.76
C LYS A 166 -28.18 8.33 -37.68
N SER A 167 -27.67 8.07 -38.90
CA SER A 167 -28.32 7.25 -39.90
C SER A 167 -28.58 5.82 -39.45
N VAL A 168 -27.72 5.27 -38.58
CA VAL A 168 -27.85 3.93 -38.00
C VAL A 168 -29.07 3.84 -37.08
N ILE A 169 -29.30 4.87 -36.27
CA ILE A 169 -30.43 4.90 -35.33
C ILE A 169 -31.76 5.08 -36.07
N GLU A 170 -31.77 5.89 -37.12
CA GLU A 170 -32.98 6.14 -37.93
C GLU A 170 -33.48 4.89 -38.64
N ASN A 171 -32.59 3.98 -39.01
CA ASN A 171 -32.94 2.73 -39.70
C ASN A 171 -33.45 1.61 -38.76
N ASP A 172 -33.43 1.79 -37.46
CA ASP A 172 -33.91 0.88 -36.38
C ASP A 172 -33.36 -0.57 -36.44
N HIS A 173 -32.30 -0.80 -37.24
CA HIS A 173 -31.61 -2.08 -37.38
C HIS A 173 -30.12 -1.90 -37.07
N TYR A 174 -29.75 -2.01 -35.81
CA TYR A 174 -28.37 -1.87 -35.35
C TYR A 174 -27.98 -2.89 -34.28
N GLU A 175 -26.71 -3.25 -34.25
CA GLU A 175 -26.14 -4.08 -33.18
C GLU A 175 -25.63 -3.21 -32.04
N ARG A 176 -25.75 -3.71 -30.82
CA ARG A 176 -25.13 -3.11 -29.62
C ARG A 176 -23.82 -3.79 -29.33
N ILE A 177 -22.72 -3.09 -29.46
CA ILE A 177 -21.37 -3.60 -29.23
C ILE A 177 -20.86 -3.09 -27.88
N PRO A 178 -20.44 -3.97 -26.95
CA PRO A 178 -19.95 -3.55 -25.65
C PRO A 178 -18.54 -2.95 -25.74
N PHE A 179 -18.33 -1.83 -25.04
CA PHE A 179 -17.02 -1.31 -24.71
C PHE A 179 -16.79 -1.48 -23.21
N ILE A 180 -15.83 -2.34 -22.84
CA ILE A 180 -15.60 -2.72 -21.45
C ILE A 180 -14.80 -1.63 -20.73
N ILE A 181 -15.39 -1.03 -19.73
CA ILE A 181 -14.75 -0.09 -18.82
C ILE A 181 -14.17 -0.87 -17.63
N PRO A 182 -12.93 -0.59 -17.20
CA PRO A 182 -12.34 -1.18 -16.00
C PRO A 182 -13.19 -0.90 -14.76
N ASP A 183 -13.24 -1.86 -13.81
CA ASP A 183 -14.08 -1.78 -12.60
C ASP A 183 -13.85 -0.50 -11.79
N ASN A 184 -12.60 -0.05 -11.68
CA ASN A 184 -12.23 1.17 -10.95
C ASN A 184 -12.67 2.48 -11.59
N LYS A 185 -13.14 2.45 -12.86
CA LYS A 185 -13.67 3.60 -13.60
C LYS A 185 -15.16 3.50 -13.90
N SER A 186 -15.77 2.33 -13.66
CA SER A 186 -17.14 2.00 -14.07
C SER A 186 -18.24 2.44 -13.09
N ILE A 187 -17.98 3.43 -12.26
CA ILE A 187 -18.95 3.90 -11.25
C ILE A 187 -19.80 5.02 -11.81
N GLU A 188 -21.10 4.77 -11.93
CA GLU A 188 -22.14 5.78 -12.13
C GLU A 188 -22.64 6.25 -10.77
N ILE A 189 -22.65 7.56 -10.52
CA ILE A 189 -23.13 8.12 -9.25
C ILE A 189 -24.66 8.11 -9.24
N ASN A 190 -25.24 7.17 -8.48
CA ASN A 190 -26.67 7.01 -8.29
C ASN A 190 -27.11 7.25 -6.83
N ASN A 191 -26.15 7.37 -5.89
CA ASN A 191 -26.38 7.61 -4.48
C ASN A 191 -25.12 8.21 -3.82
N TYR A 192 -25.21 8.54 -2.52
CA TYR A 192 -24.07 9.08 -1.78
C TYR A 192 -22.93 8.06 -1.56
N GLN A 193 -23.17 6.76 -1.58
CA GLN A 193 -22.09 5.77 -1.48
C GLN A 193 -21.21 5.82 -2.72
N ASP A 194 -21.83 5.87 -3.92
CA ASP A 194 -21.09 6.03 -5.18
C ASP A 194 -20.29 7.33 -5.19
N TRP A 195 -20.89 8.42 -4.66
CA TRP A 195 -20.20 9.71 -4.51
C TRP A 195 -18.92 9.59 -3.69
N TRP A 196 -19.02 9.01 -2.50
CA TRP A 196 -17.87 8.86 -1.59
C TRP A 196 -16.80 7.93 -2.18
N ILE A 197 -17.20 6.87 -2.86
CA ILE A 197 -16.23 5.97 -3.53
C ILE A 197 -15.50 6.74 -4.64
N CYS A 198 -16.21 7.46 -5.50
CA CYS A 198 -15.60 8.28 -6.55
C CYS A 198 -14.65 9.33 -5.97
N GLU A 199 -15.04 10.02 -4.90
CA GLU A 199 -14.19 11.01 -4.23
C GLU A 199 -12.90 10.39 -3.71
N LYS A 200 -12.97 9.23 -3.05
CA LYS A 200 -11.79 8.49 -2.56
C LYS A 200 -10.89 8.02 -3.70
N ILE A 201 -11.46 7.57 -4.81
CA ILE A 201 -10.67 7.16 -5.98
C ILE A 201 -9.96 8.36 -6.61
N LEU A 202 -10.62 9.52 -6.74
CA LEU A 202 -10.03 10.75 -7.28
C LEU A 202 -8.91 11.32 -6.39
N GLN A 203 -9.04 11.17 -5.08
CA GLN A 203 -8.03 11.57 -4.09
C GLN A 203 -6.89 10.57 -3.96
N ARG A 204 -7.00 9.40 -4.62
CA ARG A 204 -6.00 8.35 -4.50
C ARG A 204 -4.65 8.82 -5.03
N LYS A 205 -3.62 8.70 -4.20
CA LYS A 205 -2.23 9.03 -4.51
C LYS A 205 -1.42 7.78 -4.79
N LYS A 206 -0.30 7.94 -5.48
CA LYS A 206 0.64 6.87 -5.76
C LYS A 206 1.80 6.94 -4.77
N VAL A 207 1.90 5.93 -3.93
CA VAL A 207 2.97 5.76 -2.93
C VAL A 207 3.94 4.69 -3.41
N VAL A 208 5.18 5.05 -3.63
CA VAL A 208 6.22 4.12 -4.05
C VAL A 208 7.13 3.81 -2.87
N PHE A 209 7.27 2.54 -2.53
CA PHE A 209 8.28 2.04 -1.60
C PHE A 209 9.51 1.59 -2.37
N HIS A 210 10.62 2.26 -2.16
CA HIS A 210 11.92 1.89 -2.71
C HIS A 210 12.70 1.13 -1.63
N VAL A 211 12.93 -0.14 -1.87
CA VAL A 211 13.42 -1.07 -0.85
C VAL A 211 14.52 -1.97 -1.37
N PHE A 212 15.31 -2.51 -0.44
CA PHE A 212 16.29 -3.54 -0.72
C PHE A 212 16.36 -4.58 0.41
N GLY A 213 16.81 -5.78 0.07
CA GLY A 213 17.00 -6.84 1.04
C GLY A 213 17.54 -8.11 0.39
N ASP A 214 18.58 -8.69 0.98
CA ASP A 214 19.18 -9.95 0.54
C ASP A 214 19.80 -10.71 1.72
N PHE A 215 20.52 -11.79 1.40
CA PHE A 215 21.23 -12.59 2.39
C PHE A 215 22.35 -11.82 3.10
N LYS A 216 22.92 -10.76 2.50
CA LYS A 216 24.02 -9.98 3.08
C LYS A 216 23.53 -8.81 3.92
N ILE A 217 22.51 -8.11 3.44
CA ILE A 217 21.98 -6.91 4.09
C ILE A 217 20.94 -7.30 5.15
N GLY A 218 20.25 -8.42 4.96
CA GLY A 218 19.11 -8.85 5.76
C GLY A 218 17.78 -8.42 5.16
N MET A 219 16.68 -8.91 5.75
CA MET A 219 15.30 -8.69 5.29
C MET A 219 14.54 -7.66 6.13
N GLY A 220 15.22 -7.01 7.08
CA GLY A 220 14.59 -6.07 8.03
C GLY A 220 13.86 -4.91 7.34
N HIS A 221 14.46 -4.32 6.30
CA HIS A 221 13.88 -3.22 5.53
C HIS A 221 12.63 -3.65 4.77
N ILE A 222 12.60 -4.89 4.27
CA ILE A 222 11.43 -5.42 3.55
C ILE A 222 10.24 -5.60 4.51
N PHE A 223 10.44 -6.29 5.63
CA PHE A 223 9.37 -6.50 6.62
C PHE A 223 8.89 -5.18 7.23
N HIS A 224 9.79 -4.23 7.44
CA HIS A 224 9.46 -2.90 7.91
C HIS A 224 8.57 -2.16 6.90
N SER A 225 8.99 -2.08 5.64
CA SER A 225 8.22 -1.41 4.58
C SER A 225 6.88 -2.09 4.31
N LEU A 226 6.81 -3.43 4.33
CA LEU A 226 5.55 -4.18 4.22
C LEU A 226 4.59 -3.86 5.38
N SER A 227 5.11 -3.74 6.60
CA SER A 227 4.31 -3.36 7.77
C SER A 227 3.70 -1.97 7.65
N LEU A 228 4.46 -0.99 7.12
CA LEU A 228 3.96 0.36 6.86
C LEU A 228 2.95 0.38 5.70
N ALA A 229 3.26 -0.32 4.61
CA ALA A 229 2.41 -0.42 3.44
C ALA A 229 1.02 -1.00 3.76
N HIS A 230 0.96 -1.94 4.70
CA HIS A 230 -0.28 -2.55 5.17
C HIS A 230 -1.28 -1.53 5.75
N GLU A 231 -0.80 -0.48 6.38
CA GLU A 231 -1.65 0.59 6.93
C GLU A 231 -2.13 1.59 5.86
N ILE A 232 -1.59 1.53 4.63
CA ILE A 232 -1.95 2.46 3.55
C ILE A 232 -3.03 1.83 2.68
N THR A 233 -4.30 2.05 3.04
CA THR A 233 -5.45 1.45 2.35
C THR A 233 -6.11 2.39 1.32
N ASN A 234 -5.89 3.70 1.44
CA ASN A 234 -6.55 4.71 0.61
C ASN A 234 -5.76 5.11 -0.65
N HIS A 235 -4.54 4.61 -0.82
CA HIS A 235 -3.61 5.00 -1.88
C HIS A 235 -3.12 3.79 -2.67
N GLU A 236 -2.59 4.02 -3.86
CA GLU A 236 -1.93 2.99 -4.65
C GLU A 236 -0.52 2.76 -4.11
N VAL A 237 -0.23 1.55 -3.64
CA VAL A 237 1.09 1.16 -3.15
C VAL A 237 1.81 0.33 -4.20
N ILE A 238 3.04 0.74 -4.54
CA ILE A 238 3.92 0.03 -5.48
C ILE A 238 5.30 -0.10 -4.83
N PHE A 239 5.88 -1.29 -4.87
CA PHE A 239 7.25 -1.51 -4.47
C PHE A 239 8.18 -1.45 -5.69
N VAL A 240 9.36 -0.83 -5.52
CA VAL A 240 10.45 -0.85 -6.50
C VAL A 240 11.67 -1.45 -5.83
N CYS A 241 12.24 -2.47 -6.46
CA CYS A 241 13.38 -3.20 -5.94
C CYS A 241 14.35 -3.56 -7.08
N ASN A 242 15.66 -3.57 -6.80
CA ASN A 242 16.63 -4.01 -7.78
C ASN A 242 16.52 -5.50 -8.06
N LYS A 243 16.66 -5.93 -9.33
CA LYS A 243 16.60 -7.33 -9.76
C LYS A 243 17.54 -8.25 -8.99
N LYS A 244 18.70 -7.74 -8.55
CA LYS A 244 19.68 -8.52 -7.77
C LYS A 244 19.16 -8.98 -6.40
N TYR A 245 18.08 -8.38 -5.89
CA TYR A 245 17.47 -8.70 -4.61
C TYR A 245 16.26 -9.64 -4.77
N GLU A 246 16.46 -10.80 -5.39
CA GLU A 246 15.40 -11.75 -5.70
C GLU A 246 14.60 -12.18 -4.46
N LEU A 247 15.26 -12.34 -3.30
CA LEU A 247 14.60 -12.72 -2.06
C LEU A 247 13.59 -11.66 -1.63
N ALA A 248 13.96 -10.38 -1.73
CA ALA A 248 13.07 -9.26 -1.42
C ALA A 248 11.87 -9.21 -2.37
N VAL A 249 12.10 -9.38 -3.68
CA VAL A 249 11.04 -9.39 -4.69
C VAL A 249 10.03 -10.51 -4.42
N LYS A 250 10.52 -11.73 -4.12
CA LYS A 250 9.67 -12.88 -3.81
C LYS A 250 8.84 -12.65 -2.53
N GLU A 251 9.44 -12.10 -1.49
CA GLU A 251 8.75 -11.82 -0.23
C GLU A 251 7.62 -10.80 -0.42
N ILE A 252 7.89 -9.69 -1.13
CA ILE A 252 6.88 -8.65 -1.41
C ILE A 252 5.74 -9.22 -2.24
N ALA A 253 6.06 -9.98 -3.30
CA ALA A 253 5.06 -10.61 -4.16
C ALA A 253 4.20 -11.65 -3.42
N SER A 254 4.78 -12.37 -2.44
CA SER A 254 4.05 -13.34 -1.62
C SER A 254 2.98 -12.73 -0.73
N MET A 255 3.08 -11.41 -0.48
CA MET A 255 2.09 -10.62 0.27
C MET A 255 1.10 -9.88 -0.67
N ASP A 256 1.03 -10.29 -1.95
CA ASP A 256 0.16 -9.73 -2.99
C ASP A 256 0.39 -8.25 -3.31
N TYR A 257 1.53 -7.67 -2.90
CA TYR A 257 1.88 -6.31 -3.30
C TYR A 257 2.46 -6.28 -4.72
N ARG A 258 2.08 -5.23 -5.47
CA ARG A 258 2.71 -4.94 -6.76
C ARG A 258 4.17 -4.57 -6.54
N VAL A 259 5.10 -5.37 -7.10
CA VAL A 259 6.53 -5.12 -7.06
C VAL A 259 7.11 -5.02 -8.48
N ILE A 260 7.88 -3.97 -8.73
CA ILE A 260 8.61 -3.77 -9.98
C ILE A 260 10.08 -4.08 -9.73
N SER A 261 10.53 -5.18 -10.32
CA SER A 261 11.93 -5.62 -10.30
C SER A 261 12.66 -4.98 -11.48
N THR A 262 13.69 -4.17 -11.22
CA THR A 262 14.38 -3.37 -12.25
C THR A 262 15.89 -3.33 -12.02
N GLU A 263 16.65 -3.04 -13.07
CA GLU A 263 18.10 -2.74 -12.96
C GLU A 263 18.37 -1.26 -12.70
N ASN A 264 17.41 -0.39 -13.01
CA ASN A 264 17.52 1.05 -12.83
C ASN A 264 16.32 1.58 -12.03
N GLU A 265 16.44 1.52 -10.70
CA GLU A 265 15.39 1.94 -9.77
C GLU A 265 15.06 3.43 -9.93
N GLU A 266 16.09 4.29 -10.09
CA GLU A 266 15.90 5.75 -10.23
C GLU A 266 15.00 6.05 -11.44
N LYS A 267 15.32 5.50 -12.62
CA LYS A 267 14.52 5.70 -13.82
C LYS A 267 13.09 5.18 -13.64
N THR A 268 12.96 3.97 -13.11
CA THR A 268 11.64 3.36 -12.88
C THR A 268 10.76 4.21 -11.95
N ILE A 269 11.35 4.74 -10.86
CA ILE A 269 10.64 5.62 -9.93
C ILE A 269 10.20 6.91 -10.60
N LEU A 270 11.07 7.54 -11.40
CA LEU A 270 10.75 8.77 -12.13
C LEU A 270 9.63 8.55 -13.16
N ASP A 271 9.67 7.41 -13.88
CA ASP A 271 8.65 7.04 -14.87
C ASP A 271 7.28 6.76 -14.21
N LEU A 272 7.26 6.24 -12.98
CA LEU A 272 6.04 6.01 -12.20
C LEU A 272 5.36 7.31 -11.75
N LYS A 273 6.09 8.43 -11.68
CA LYS A 273 5.60 9.74 -11.21
C LYS A 273 4.84 9.61 -9.88
N PRO A 274 5.48 9.15 -8.80
CA PRO A 274 4.82 9.03 -7.50
C PRO A 274 4.45 10.38 -6.91
N ASP A 275 3.38 10.42 -6.10
CA ASP A 275 3.09 11.56 -5.23
C ASP A 275 3.98 11.53 -3.98
N LEU A 276 4.30 10.32 -3.52
CA LEU A 276 5.12 10.06 -2.34
C LEU A 276 6.08 8.89 -2.61
N ILE A 277 7.33 9.06 -2.25
CA ILE A 277 8.31 7.98 -2.19
C ILE A 277 8.74 7.73 -0.75
N VAL A 278 8.78 6.46 -0.37
CA VAL A 278 9.32 5.98 0.90
C VAL A 278 10.57 5.15 0.60
N ASN A 279 11.74 5.70 0.91
CA ASN A 279 13.01 5.01 0.75
C ASN A 279 13.39 4.28 2.04
N ASP A 280 13.55 2.97 1.96
CA ASP A 280 14.09 2.13 3.03
C ASP A 280 15.30 1.34 2.48
N ILE A 281 16.32 2.11 2.04
CA ILE A 281 17.53 1.66 1.32
C ILE A 281 18.82 2.10 1.99
N LEU A 282 18.78 2.51 3.25
CA LEU A 282 19.88 3.13 3.96
C LEU A 282 20.26 4.50 3.36
N ASN A 283 21.56 4.79 3.26
CA ASN A 283 22.06 6.12 2.93
C ASN A 283 21.74 6.54 1.50
N THR A 284 20.99 7.63 1.34
CA THR A 284 20.66 8.22 0.04
C THR A 284 21.65 9.29 -0.41
N LYS A 285 21.69 9.53 -1.73
CA LYS A 285 22.52 10.55 -2.35
C LYS A 285 21.73 11.81 -2.65
N VAL A 286 22.35 12.98 -2.53
CA VAL A 286 21.74 14.31 -2.80
C VAL A 286 21.08 14.37 -4.18
N ASN A 287 21.79 13.96 -5.24
CA ASN A 287 21.29 14.03 -6.61
C ASN A 287 20.04 13.18 -6.82
N PHE A 288 19.95 12.00 -6.20
CA PHE A 288 18.79 11.13 -6.26
C PHE A 288 17.56 11.81 -5.67
N ILE A 289 17.65 12.34 -4.44
CA ILE A 289 16.55 13.01 -3.78
C ILE A 289 16.10 14.27 -4.54
N LYS A 290 17.05 15.10 -5.00
CA LYS A 290 16.74 16.30 -5.77
C LYS A 290 16.02 16.00 -7.08
N LYS A 291 16.39 14.95 -7.81
CA LYS A 291 15.69 14.55 -9.04
C LYS A 291 14.24 14.15 -8.77
N ILE A 292 14.01 13.35 -7.74
CA ILE A 292 12.66 12.93 -7.35
C ILE A 292 11.80 14.13 -6.97
N LYS A 293 12.30 15.01 -6.12
CA LYS A 293 11.56 16.22 -5.70
C LYS A 293 11.28 17.18 -6.84
N LYS A 294 12.17 17.26 -7.85
CA LYS A 294 11.92 18.06 -9.07
C LYS A 294 10.70 17.57 -9.84
N ASN A 295 10.34 16.29 -9.74
CA ASN A 295 9.15 15.72 -10.35
C ASN A 295 7.88 15.89 -9.48
N GLY A 296 7.95 16.62 -8.36
CA GLY A 296 6.82 16.95 -7.50
C GLY A 296 6.53 15.92 -6.38
N ALA A 297 7.31 14.84 -6.27
CA ALA A 297 7.09 13.84 -5.22
C ALA A 297 7.59 14.31 -3.85
N MET A 298 6.83 14.00 -2.80
CA MET A 298 7.31 14.05 -1.42
C MET A 298 8.23 12.87 -1.12
N VAL A 299 9.23 13.06 -0.26
CA VAL A 299 10.27 12.05 0.02
C VAL A 299 10.38 11.77 1.50
N VAL A 300 10.22 10.52 1.87
CA VAL A 300 10.42 9.99 3.22
C VAL A 300 11.53 8.95 3.20
N ASN A 301 12.49 9.06 4.10
CA ASN A 301 13.60 8.11 4.22
C ASN A 301 13.59 7.44 5.59
N PHE A 302 13.96 6.17 5.63
CA PHE A 302 14.19 5.39 6.85
C PHE A 302 15.66 5.00 6.98
N GLU A 303 16.18 5.06 8.21
CA GLU A 303 17.58 4.74 8.56
C GLU A 303 18.63 5.45 7.67
N ASP A 304 18.32 6.66 7.23
CA ASP A 304 19.19 7.40 6.29
C ASP A 304 20.13 8.33 7.04
N LEU A 305 21.41 8.00 6.99
CA LEU A 305 22.52 8.82 7.48
C LEU A 305 23.36 9.43 6.33
N GLY A 306 22.91 9.28 5.08
CA GLY A 306 23.52 9.86 3.88
C GLY A 306 23.27 11.37 3.75
N ASP A 307 23.95 11.99 2.80
CA ASP A 307 23.81 13.44 2.55
C ASP A 307 22.48 13.79 1.87
N GLY A 308 21.85 12.81 1.19
CA GLY A 308 20.51 12.94 0.63
C GLY A 308 19.44 13.18 1.69
N ALA A 309 19.61 12.67 2.91
CA ALA A 309 18.70 12.81 4.03
C ALA A 309 18.32 14.26 4.34
N TYR A 310 19.25 15.22 4.19
CA TYR A 310 18.97 16.64 4.41
C TYR A 310 17.97 17.25 3.41
N HIS A 311 17.73 16.59 2.29
CA HIS A 311 16.84 17.05 1.23
C HIS A 311 15.49 16.31 1.22
N ALA A 312 15.31 15.25 2.02
CA ALA A 312 14.05 14.57 2.20
C ALA A 312 13.06 15.41 3.02
N ASP A 313 11.76 15.15 2.88
CA ASP A 313 10.73 15.85 3.65
C ASP A 313 10.63 15.31 5.08
N MET A 314 10.83 14.00 5.26
CA MET A 314 10.95 13.35 6.57
C MET A 314 12.02 12.28 6.54
N VAL A 315 12.74 12.11 7.65
CA VAL A 315 13.76 11.07 7.84
C VAL A 315 13.57 10.42 9.20
N PHE A 316 13.18 9.16 9.23
CA PHE A 316 13.00 8.39 10.45
C PHE A 316 14.24 7.53 10.73
N ASN A 317 14.95 7.86 11.82
CA ASN A 317 16.14 7.14 12.30
C ASN A 317 15.83 6.48 13.64
N GLU A 318 14.90 5.56 13.63
CA GLU A 318 14.24 4.96 14.79
C GLU A 318 15.17 4.09 15.66
N LEU A 319 16.26 3.58 15.09
CA LEU A 319 17.22 2.72 15.81
C LEU A 319 18.26 3.52 16.62
N TYR A 320 18.32 4.84 16.43
CA TYR A 320 19.27 5.74 17.07
C TYR A 320 18.55 6.65 18.07
N GLU A 321 18.81 6.45 19.36
CA GLU A 321 18.18 7.22 20.45
C GLU A 321 18.68 8.66 20.56
N LYS A 322 19.85 8.93 20.00
CA LYS A 322 20.47 10.24 19.99
C LYS A 322 20.61 10.74 18.54
N PRO A 323 20.31 11.99 18.28
CA PRO A 323 20.55 12.60 16.98
C PRO A 323 22.02 12.47 16.56
N ILE A 324 22.27 11.93 15.36
CA ILE A 324 23.58 11.89 14.72
C ILE A 324 23.70 13.05 13.73
N LYS A 325 22.56 13.47 13.16
CA LYS A 325 22.45 14.61 12.23
C LYS A 325 21.43 15.61 12.77
N ASN A 326 21.65 16.90 12.48
CA ASN A 326 20.76 17.98 12.89
C ASN A 326 19.90 18.44 11.71
N GLY A 327 18.62 18.66 11.92
CA GLY A 327 17.67 19.17 10.93
C GLY A 327 16.24 18.95 11.43
N ASN A 328 15.31 19.82 10.99
CA ASN A 328 13.91 19.76 11.44
C ASN A 328 13.12 18.61 10.81
N ASN A 329 13.69 17.98 9.79
CA ASN A 329 13.09 16.84 9.08
C ASN A 329 13.53 15.47 9.65
N PHE A 330 14.38 15.44 10.69
CA PHE A 330 14.88 14.20 11.30
C PHE A 330 14.06 13.82 12.54
N TYR A 331 13.64 12.57 12.57
CA TYR A 331 12.87 11.95 13.64
C TYR A 331 13.68 10.79 14.24
N TRP A 332 14.04 10.87 15.53
CA TRP A 332 14.99 9.97 16.16
C TRP A 332 14.35 9.14 17.26
N GLY A 333 14.82 7.88 17.40
CA GLY A 333 14.60 7.00 18.51
C GLY A 333 13.34 6.14 18.44
N HIS A 334 13.21 5.28 19.43
CA HIS A 334 12.25 4.18 19.52
C HIS A 334 10.77 4.59 19.42
N LYS A 335 10.42 5.84 19.61
CA LYS A 335 9.04 6.34 19.43
C LYS A 335 8.58 6.33 17.97
N TYR A 336 9.52 6.09 17.05
CA TYR A 336 9.25 5.96 15.61
C TYR A 336 9.50 4.54 15.08
N ILE A 337 9.68 3.55 15.97
CA ILE A 337 9.79 2.15 15.54
C ILE A 337 8.42 1.61 15.16
N SER A 338 8.31 0.92 14.05
CA SER A 338 7.15 0.13 13.68
C SER A 338 7.43 -1.36 13.85
N LEU A 339 6.47 -2.09 14.41
CA LEU A 339 6.53 -3.54 14.54
C LEU A 339 5.76 -4.21 13.40
N ARG A 340 6.09 -5.47 13.12
CA ARG A 340 5.31 -6.30 12.18
C ARG A 340 3.88 -6.49 12.67
N ASN A 341 2.94 -6.67 11.74
CA ASN A 341 1.50 -6.73 12.04
C ASN A 341 1.12 -7.84 13.03
N GLU A 342 1.87 -8.93 13.07
CA GLU A 342 1.62 -10.01 14.02
C GLU A 342 1.70 -9.55 15.50
N PHE A 343 2.47 -8.48 15.77
CA PHE A 343 2.59 -7.92 17.12
C PHE A 343 1.41 -7.06 17.56
N ASP A 344 0.52 -6.67 16.65
CA ASP A 344 -0.68 -5.90 17.00
C ASP A 344 -1.63 -6.72 17.89
N ASN A 345 -1.61 -8.05 17.74
CA ASN A 345 -2.41 -8.98 18.53
C ASN A 345 -1.59 -9.82 19.54
N ALA A 346 -0.28 -9.64 19.58
CA ALA A 346 0.59 -10.39 20.46
C ALA A 346 0.39 -9.99 21.93
N LYS A 347 0.47 -10.96 22.83
CA LYS A 347 0.26 -10.77 24.27
C LYS A 347 1.60 -10.61 24.99
N PRO A 348 1.87 -9.46 25.61
CA PRO A 348 3.07 -9.30 26.44
C PRO A 348 3.13 -10.34 27.55
N ASN A 349 4.31 -10.92 27.76
CA ASN A 349 4.53 -11.91 28.78
C ASN A 349 4.25 -11.35 30.19
N LEU A 350 3.75 -12.22 31.04
CA LEU A 350 3.75 -12.03 32.49
C LEU A 350 5.04 -12.64 33.07
N PHE A 351 5.54 -12.05 34.14
CA PHE A 351 6.73 -12.57 34.78
C PHE A 351 6.50 -13.97 35.36
N LYS A 352 7.41 -14.91 35.05
CA LYS A 352 7.43 -16.26 35.62
C LYS A 352 8.66 -16.43 36.53
N GLU A 353 8.46 -17.01 37.68
CA GLU A 353 9.55 -17.24 38.64
C GLU A 353 10.60 -18.23 38.14
N SER A 354 10.16 -19.25 37.42
CA SER A 354 11.03 -20.25 36.79
C SER A 354 11.18 -19.98 35.29
N VAL A 355 12.33 -20.34 34.73
CA VAL A 355 12.59 -20.33 33.31
C VAL A 355 12.31 -21.72 32.74
N SER A 356 11.33 -21.85 31.86
CA SER A 356 10.98 -23.10 31.20
C SER A 356 11.34 -23.13 29.72
N GLU A 357 11.37 -21.96 29.06
CA GLU A 357 11.69 -21.82 27.64
C GLU A 357 12.58 -20.61 27.37
N VAL A 358 13.56 -20.79 26.49
CA VAL A 358 14.44 -19.72 26.01
C VAL A 358 14.39 -19.63 24.51
N LEU A 359 14.59 -18.41 23.96
CA LEU A 359 14.59 -18.10 22.55
C LEU A 359 16.00 -17.72 22.08
N ILE A 360 16.43 -18.29 20.95
CA ILE A 360 17.61 -17.86 20.19
C ILE A 360 17.15 -17.34 18.84
N MET A 361 17.43 -16.07 18.52
CA MET A 361 17.12 -15.49 17.21
C MET A 361 18.10 -14.39 16.83
N PHE A 362 18.68 -14.46 15.64
CA PHE A 362 19.68 -13.51 15.15
C PHE A 362 19.26 -12.87 13.80
N GLY A 363 17.98 -12.49 13.70
CA GLY A 363 17.43 -11.84 12.53
C GLY A 363 17.20 -12.78 11.34
N GLY A 364 17.08 -12.20 10.14
CA GLY A 364 16.66 -12.91 8.93
C GLY A 364 17.73 -13.82 8.33
N THR A 365 19.01 -13.52 8.51
CA THR A 365 20.13 -14.15 7.79
C THR A 365 21.21 -14.75 8.65
N ASP A 366 21.46 -14.21 9.85
CA ASP A 366 22.52 -14.63 10.79
C ASP A 366 23.84 -15.04 10.10
N GLN A 367 24.44 -14.10 9.38
CA GLN A 367 25.64 -14.34 8.56
C GLN A 367 26.83 -14.94 9.35
N ASN A 368 26.94 -14.58 10.62
CA ASN A 368 28.02 -15.02 11.50
C ASN A 368 27.75 -16.36 12.18
N ASN A 369 26.57 -16.96 11.87
CA ASN A 369 26.12 -18.20 12.50
C ASN A 369 26.16 -18.15 14.04
N PHE A 370 25.70 -17.02 14.60
CA PHE A 370 25.63 -16.85 16.06
C PHE A 370 24.62 -17.81 16.66
N THR A 371 23.54 -18.14 15.95
CA THR A 371 22.54 -19.12 16.38
C THR A 371 23.19 -20.43 16.84
N LEU A 372 24.03 -21.05 16.00
CA LEU A 372 24.70 -22.32 16.37
C LEU A 372 25.76 -22.12 17.46
N LYS A 373 26.50 -21.01 17.44
CA LYS A 373 27.50 -20.71 18.49
C LYS A 373 26.84 -20.56 19.83
N ILE A 374 25.74 -19.82 19.94
CA ILE A 374 25.01 -19.58 21.18
C ILE A 374 24.30 -20.84 21.65
N LEU A 375 23.71 -21.62 20.76
CA LEU A 375 23.13 -22.93 21.10
C LEU A 375 24.14 -23.81 21.84
N LYS A 376 25.37 -23.90 21.31
CA LYS A 376 26.45 -24.70 21.92
C LYS A 376 26.82 -24.19 23.34
N ILE A 377 26.81 -22.88 23.57
CA ILE A 377 27.16 -22.25 24.85
C ILE A 377 26.11 -22.57 25.92
N ILE A 378 24.81 -22.45 25.60
CA ILE A 378 23.75 -22.56 26.60
C ILE A 378 23.21 -23.98 26.78
N LEU A 379 23.56 -24.92 25.90
CA LEU A 379 22.98 -26.27 25.87
C LEU A 379 23.10 -27.02 27.19
N SER A 380 24.29 -27.05 27.80
CA SER A 380 24.53 -27.75 29.04
C SER A 380 23.69 -27.19 30.19
N ILE A 381 23.58 -25.86 30.29
CA ILE A 381 22.75 -25.19 31.29
C ILE A 381 21.28 -25.55 31.09
N CYS A 382 20.79 -25.49 29.82
CA CYS A 382 19.41 -25.83 29.51
C CYS A 382 19.09 -27.30 29.80
N GLN A 383 20.01 -28.21 29.49
CA GLN A 383 19.86 -29.63 29.74
C GLN A 383 19.79 -29.91 31.28
N THR A 384 20.70 -29.33 32.03
CA THR A 384 20.75 -29.51 33.52
C THR A 384 19.50 -28.94 34.20
N ARG A 385 18.94 -27.86 33.67
CA ARG A 385 17.77 -27.15 34.22
C ARG A 385 16.46 -27.53 33.56
N ASN A 386 16.47 -28.47 32.61
CA ASN A 386 15.30 -28.93 31.86
C ASN A 386 14.55 -27.82 31.10
N ILE A 387 15.28 -26.83 30.52
CA ILE A 387 14.76 -25.64 29.84
C ILE A 387 14.68 -25.90 28.32
N ALA A 388 13.50 -25.76 27.71
CA ALA A 388 13.33 -25.90 26.28
C ALA A 388 14.02 -24.75 25.52
N ILE A 389 14.62 -25.07 24.38
CA ILE A 389 15.33 -24.13 23.54
C ILE A 389 14.55 -23.97 22.24
N ASN A 390 14.01 -22.78 22.00
CA ASN A 390 13.38 -22.42 20.74
C ASN A 390 14.39 -21.63 19.89
N ILE A 391 14.63 -22.07 18.68
CA ILE A 391 15.53 -21.43 17.72
C ILE A 391 14.68 -20.88 16.59
N VAL A 392 14.75 -19.58 16.33
CA VAL A 392 14.08 -18.95 15.20
C VAL A 392 15.11 -18.45 14.19
N CYS A 393 15.04 -18.97 12.98
CA CYS A 393 15.87 -18.56 11.85
C CYS A 393 15.00 -18.05 10.70
N GLY A 394 15.38 -16.93 10.11
CA GLY A 394 14.69 -16.39 8.93
C GLY A 394 14.94 -17.20 7.65
N SER A 395 14.21 -16.85 6.58
CA SER A 395 14.32 -17.51 5.27
C SER A 395 15.72 -17.39 4.64
N GLY A 396 16.46 -16.34 5.00
CA GLY A 396 17.83 -16.10 4.54
C GLY A 396 18.93 -16.84 5.32
N TYR A 397 18.61 -17.68 6.29
CA TYR A 397 19.61 -18.39 7.08
C TYR A 397 20.20 -19.59 6.34
N ILE A 398 21.46 -19.48 5.90
CA ILE A 398 22.14 -20.46 5.04
C ILE A 398 22.73 -21.66 5.79
N HIS A 399 22.81 -21.62 7.13
CA HIS A 399 23.44 -22.68 7.93
C HIS A 399 22.44 -23.67 8.55
N LYS A 400 21.24 -23.77 8.00
CA LYS A 400 20.15 -24.62 8.50
C LYS A 400 20.60 -26.08 8.69
N ASP A 401 21.28 -26.67 7.70
CA ASP A 401 21.69 -28.06 7.74
C ASP A 401 22.68 -28.34 8.88
N LYS A 402 23.56 -27.38 9.20
CA LYS A 402 24.51 -27.51 10.32
C LYS A 402 23.80 -27.53 11.66
N ILE A 403 22.72 -26.76 11.83
CA ILE A 403 21.92 -26.79 13.06
C ILE A 403 21.13 -28.09 13.16
N LEU A 404 20.50 -28.53 12.07
CA LEU A 404 19.77 -29.80 12.03
C LEU A 404 20.67 -30.99 12.38
N ASP A 405 21.87 -31.04 11.78
CA ASP A 405 22.86 -32.07 12.11
C ASP A 405 23.25 -32.01 13.59
N PHE A 406 23.50 -30.82 14.13
CA PHE A 406 23.81 -30.65 15.55
C PHE A 406 22.67 -31.12 16.48
N ILE A 407 21.42 -30.74 16.16
CA ILE A 407 20.23 -31.12 16.94
C ILE A 407 20.02 -32.64 16.87
N SER A 408 20.20 -33.28 15.70
CA SER A 408 20.01 -34.71 15.52
C SER A 408 20.99 -35.55 16.40
N LYS A 409 22.23 -35.06 16.55
CA LYS A 409 23.29 -35.68 17.37
C LYS A 409 23.15 -35.35 18.85
N SER A 410 22.32 -34.38 19.22
CA SER A 410 22.12 -33.99 20.61
C SER A 410 21.29 -35.02 21.40
N LEU A 411 21.72 -35.37 22.59
CA LEU A 411 20.95 -36.17 23.54
C LEU A 411 19.78 -35.37 24.14
N TYR A 412 19.84 -34.05 24.15
CA TYR A 412 18.79 -33.19 24.65
C TYR A 412 17.67 -32.98 23.61
N LYS A 413 16.48 -33.47 23.92
CA LYS A 413 15.35 -33.49 22.95
C LYS A 413 14.44 -32.24 22.98
N LYS A 414 14.66 -31.32 23.95
CA LYS A 414 13.86 -30.09 24.06
C LYS A 414 14.45 -28.92 23.25
N ILE A 415 14.85 -29.18 22.01
CA ILE A 415 15.35 -28.17 21.06
C ILE A 415 14.42 -28.15 19.87
N SER A 416 13.81 -27.01 19.59
CA SER A 416 12.92 -26.79 18.45
C SER A 416 13.51 -25.76 17.50
N LEU A 417 13.62 -26.13 16.20
CA LEU A 417 14.03 -25.21 15.13
C LEU A 417 12.82 -24.73 14.34
N HIS A 418 12.59 -23.45 14.34
CA HIS A 418 11.58 -22.74 13.57
C HIS A 418 12.28 -21.99 12.43
N HIS A 419 12.11 -22.43 11.19
CA HIS A 419 12.75 -21.82 10.02
C HIS A 419 11.71 -21.18 9.12
N ALA A 420 11.91 -19.90 8.80
CA ALA A 420 11.05 -19.13 7.91
C ALA A 420 9.56 -19.17 8.31
N ILE A 421 9.28 -19.11 9.62
CA ILE A 421 7.91 -19.08 10.13
C ILE A 421 7.30 -17.68 10.00
N ALA A 422 6.03 -17.62 9.65
CA ALA A 422 5.30 -16.37 9.48
C ALA A 422 4.99 -15.68 10.83
N ASN A 423 4.77 -16.48 11.89
CA ASN A 423 4.39 -15.98 13.22
C ASN A 423 5.49 -16.28 14.24
N ILE A 424 6.30 -15.27 14.56
CA ILE A 424 7.37 -15.36 15.56
C ILE A 424 6.84 -14.97 16.95
N SER A 425 5.84 -14.09 17.02
CA SER A 425 5.27 -13.61 18.28
C SER A 425 4.78 -14.76 19.16
N GLY A 426 4.19 -15.81 18.60
CA GLY A 426 3.75 -16.98 19.34
C GLY A 426 4.89 -17.79 19.98
N VAL A 427 6.11 -17.76 19.43
CA VAL A 427 7.31 -18.35 20.06
C VAL A 427 7.84 -17.43 21.15
N MET A 428 7.82 -16.11 20.93
CA MET A 428 8.22 -15.10 21.90
C MET A 428 7.34 -15.14 23.16
N GLU A 429 6.03 -15.26 23.01
CA GLU A 429 5.06 -15.29 24.12
C GLU A 429 5.29 -16.44 25.11
N ARG A 430 5.96 -17.52 24.70
CA ARG A 430 6.29 -18.65 25.58
C ARG A 430 7.64 -18.51 26.25
N SER A 431 8.53 -17.69 25.72
CA SER A 431 9.93 -17.60 26.12
C SER A 431 10.13 -16.59 27.26
N GLN A 432 10.90 -16.96 28.31
CA GLN A 432 11.19 -16.09 29.46
C GLN A 432 12.51 -15.33 29.29
N ILE A 433 13.40 -15.81 28.44
CA ILE A 433 14.71 -15.22 28.15
C ILE A 433 14.92 -15.32 26.64
N ALA A 434 15.57 -14.32 26.06
CA ALA A 434 16.01 -14.39 24.66
C ALA A 434 17.51 -14.04 24.52
N ILE A 435 18.11 -14.56 23.45
CA ILE A 435 19.44 -14.15 22.99
C ILE A 435 19.30 -13.76 21.52
N SER A 436 19.63 -12.51 21.20
CA SER A 436 19.32 -11.91 19.90
C SER A 436 20.41 -10.95 19.41
N SER A 437 20.25 -10.48 18.15
CA SER A 437 21.06 -9.39 17.61
C SER A 437 20.53 -8.00 18.02
N ASN A 438 21.36 -6.95 17.79
CA ASN A 438 21.02 -5.57 18.12
C ASN A 438 20.28 -4.85 16.97
N GLY A 439 19.44 -5.59 16.26
CA GLY A 439 18.60 -5.07 15.18
C GLY A 439 17.18 -4.72 15.63
N ARG A 440 16.22 -4.75 14.70
CA ARG A 440 14.79 -4.44 14.96
C ARG A 440 14.14 -5.42 15.95
N SER A 441 14.60 -6.67 16.01
CA SER A 441 14.05 -7.69 16.92
C SER A 441 14.09 -7.32 18.40
N ILE A 442 14.97 -6.40 18.81
CA ILE A 442 15.01 -5.93 20.22
C ILE A 442 13.73 -5.22 20.63
N TYR A 443 13.05 -4.55 19.69
CA TYR A 443 11.79 -3.87 19.97
C TYR A 443 10.62 -4.86 20.02
N GLU A 444 10.68 -5.93 19.22
CA GLU A 444 9.74 -7.06 19.29
C GLU A 444 9.85 -7.77 20.65
N LEU A 445 11.09 -8.05 21.09
CA LEU A 445 11.36 -8.62 22.41
C LEU A 445 10.91 -7.69 23.55
N ALA A 446 11.07 -6.38 23.38
CA ALA A 446 10.58 -5.40 24.34
C ALA A 446 9.06 -5.37 24.39
N GLN A 447 8.38 -5.41 23.24
CA GLN A 447 6.91 -5.46 23.16
C GLN A 447 6.34 -6.69 23.90
N ILE A 448 7.05 -7.83 23.86
CA ILE A 448 6.65 -9.08 24.53
C ILE A 448 7.19 -9.18 25.95
N ASN A 449 7.93 -8.21 26.47
CA ASN A 449 8.51 -8.19 27.82
C ASN A 449 9.53 -9.31 28.08
N ILE A 450 10.46 -9.57 27.15
CA ILE A 450 11.44 -10.65 27.30
C ILE A 450 12.82 -10.08 27.67
N PRO A 451 13.35 -10.26 28.89
CA PRO A 451 14.72 -9.94 29.22
C PRO A 451 15.69 -10.66 28.29
N SER A 452 16.61 -9.92 27.68
CA SER A 452 17.38 -10.47 26.57
C SER A 452 18.86 -10.13 26.65
N ILE A 453 19.70 -11.07 26.18
CA ILE A 453 21.12 -10.88 25.91
C ILE A 453 21.30 -10.50 24.46
N ILE A 454 21.99 -9.39 24.17
CA ILE A 454 22.12 -8.82 22.86
C ILE A 454 23.57 -8.82 22.40
N ILE A 455 23.81 -9.28 21.15
CA ILE A 455 25.12 -9.38 20.51
C ILE A 455 25.02 -8.74 19.11
N SER A 456 25.87 -7.77 18.82
CA SER A 456 25.85 -7.08 17.51
C SER A 456 26.62 -7.86 16.44
N HIS A 457 26.05 -7.93 15.22
CA HIS A 457 26.69 -8.57 14.06
C HIS A 457 27.81 -7.73 13.46
N HIS A 458 27.63 -6.40 13.44
CA HIS A 458 28.53 -5.43 12.79
C HIS A 458 28.42 -4.06 13.47
N GLU A 459 29.33 -3.15 13.12
CA GLU A 459 29.45 -1.82 13.75
C GLU A 459 28.16 -0.97 13.66
N ARG A 460 27.42 -1.05 12.57
CA ARG A 460 26.16 -0.31 12.47
C ARG A 460 25.17 -0.75 13.54
N GLU A 461 24.97 -2.06 13.73
CA GLU A 461 24.14 -2.59 14.84
C GLU A 461 24.70 -2.22 16.20
N PHE A 462 26.03 -2.21 16.36
CA PHE A 462 26.65 -1.82 17.63
C PHE A 462 26.29 -0.38 18.04
N ASN A 463 26.10 0.50 17.06
CA ASN A 463 25.71 1.90 17.30
C ASN A 463 24.21 2.08 17.62
N HIS A 464 23.37 1.03 17.51
CA HIS A 464 21.97 1.11 17.93
C HIS A 464 21.86 1.16 19.46
N ASP A 465 21.16 2.15 19.94
CA ASP A 465 21.25 2.62 21.31
C ASP A 465 20.13 2.12 22.24
N PHE A 466 19.13 1.41 21.73
CA PHE A 466 17.97 1.03 22.54
C PHE A 466 18.30 -0.07 23.54
N ALA A 467 19.01 -1.12 23.15
CA ALA A 467 19.31 -2.28 23.98
C ALA A 467 20.36 -1.99 25.05
N LYS A 468 19.93 -1.37 26.14
CA LYS A 468 20.78 -1.01 27.31
C LYS A 468 20.18 -1.55 28.62
N SER A 469 21.02 -1.71 29.64
CA SER A 469 20.60 -2.24 30.96
C SER A 469 19.52 -1.39 31.64
N LYS A 470 19.51 -0.08 31.41
CA LYS A 470 18.45 0.81 31.91
C LYS A 470 17.07 0.50 31.29
N ARG A 471 17.02 -0.21 30.17
CA ARG A 471 15.80 -0.64 29.47
C ARG A 471 15.51 -2.14 29.56
N GLY A 472 16.28 -2.87 30.37
CA GLY A 472 16.04 -4.30 30.63
C GLY A 472 16.80 -5.26 29.72
N PHE A 473 17.82 -4.79 28.99
CA PHE A 473 18.66 -5.60 28.10
C PHE A 473 20.08 -5.77 28.67
N ILE A 474 20.72 -6.89 28.36
CA ILE A 474 22.14 -7.17 28.65
C ILE A 474 22.88 -7.09 27.31
N ASN A 475 23.46 -5.94 26.98
CA ASN A 475 24.21 -5.75 25.75
C ASN A 475 25.67 -6.18 25.93
N ILE A 476 26.07 -7.23 25.20
CA ILE A 476 27.43 -7.77 25.20
C ILE A 476 28.35 -7.01 24.25
N GLY A 477 27.77 -6.34 23.27
CA GLY A 477 28.49 -5.63 22.19
C GLY A 477 28.82 -6.51 20.98
N MET A 478 29.92 -6.18 20.31
CA MET A 478 30.42 -6.99 19.20
C MET A 478 30.95 -8.35 19.67
N TYR A 479 30.81 -9.36 18.80
CA TYR A 479 31.33 -10.69 19.10
C TYR A 479 32.87 -10.70 19.12
N THR A 480 33.43 -11.17 20.22
CA THR A 480 34.88 -11.32 20.46
C THR A 480 35.15 -12.70 21.07
N GLU A 481 36.40 -13.07 21.25
CA GLU A 481 36.79 -14.30 21.92
C GLU A 481 36.21 -14.43 23.36
N ARG A 482 36.02 -13.31 24.05
CA ARG A 482 35.46 -13.26 25.40
C ARG A 482 33.93 -13.32 25.44
N THR A 483 33.26 -13.28 24.27
CA THR A 483 31.79 -13.24 24.21
C THR A 483 31.16 -14.52 24.75
N SER A 484 31.73 -15.67 24.42
CA SER A 484 31.22 -16.97 24.88
C SER A 484 31.11 -17.03 26.40
N ALA A 485 32.19 -16.71 27.14
CA ALA A 485 32.21 -16.69 28.59
C ALA A 485 31.24 -15.65 29.18
N LYS A 486 31.10 -14.47 28.55
CA LYS A 486 30.14 -13.45 28.99
C LYS A 486 28.69 -13.92 28.82
N VAL A 487 28.36 -14.51 27.67
CA VAL A 487 27.01 -15.04 27.39
C VAL A 487 26.67 -16.14 28.38
N GLU A 488 27.57 -17.10 28.60
CA GLU A 488 27.37 -18.19 29.54
C GLU A 488 27.08 -17.66 30.98
N LYS A 489 27.91 -16.73 31.44
CA LYS A 489 27.75 -16.09 32.76
C LYS A 489 26.42 -15.36 32.89
N GLU A 490 26.08 -14.49 31.95
CA GLU A 490 24.85 -13.70 32.03
C GLU A 490 23.59 -14.57 31.80
N PHE A 491 23.69 -15.60 30.97
CA PHE A 491 22.60 -16.56 30.79
C PHE A 491 22.35 -17.36 32.06
N LEU A 492 23.40 -17.90 32.68
CA LEU A 492 23.28 -18.60 33.93
C LEU A 492 22.68 -17.70 35.03
N ARG A 493 23.09 -16.42 35.08
CA ARG A 493 22.53 -15.45 36.00
C ARG A 493 21.06 -15.21 35.77
N LEU A 494 20.63 -15.03 34.49
CA LEU A 494 19.22 -14.89 34.15
C LEU A 494 18.37 -16.10 34.52
N VAL A 495 18.93 -17.30 34.44
CA VAL A 495 18.24 -18.54 34.81
C VAL A 495 18.11 -18.67 36.31
N CYS A 496 19.19 -18.39 37.07
CA CYS A 496 19.28 -18.69 38.49
C CYS A 496 18.86 -17.54 39.43
N ASP A 497 19.07 -16.29 39.01
CA ASP A 497 18.77 -15.09 39.81
C ASP A 497 17.43 -14.50 39.40
N LYS A 498 16.36 -14.92 40.10
CA LYS A 498 14.98 -14.46 39.88
C LYS A 498 14.86 -12.94 40.00
N ASP A 499 15.48 -12.35 41.03
CA ASP A 499 15.32 -10.93 41.35
C ASP A 499 16.03 -10.06 40.31
N TYR A 500 17.20 -10.50 39.85
CA TYR A 500 17.88 -9.86 38.73
C TYR A 500 17.02 -9.88 37.45
N ARG A 501 16.46 -11.05 37.11
CA ARG A 501 15.57 -11.20 35.93
C ARG A 501 14.29 -10.36 36.07
N LEU A 502 13.67 -10.31 37.27
CA LEU A 502 12.51 -9.50 37.57
C LEU A 502 12.80 -8.00 37.39
N ASN A 503 13.98 -7.54 37.82
CA ASN A 503 14.39 -6.15 37.65
C ASN A 503 14.47 -5.77 36.15
N LEU A 504 15.07 -6.64 35.31
CA LEU A 504 15.14 -6.42 33.87
C LEU A 504 13.74 -6.45 33.22
N PHE A 505 12.92 -7.41 33.64
CA PHE A 505 11.52 -7.51 33.18
C PHE A 505 10.73 -6.24 33.50
N LYS A 506 10.78 -5.70 34.70
CA LYS A 506 10.12 -4.45 35.10
C LYS A 506 10.59 -3.23 34.31
N LYS A 507 11.83 -3.24 33.83
CA LYS A 507 12.35 -2.15 32.97
C LYS A 507 11.82 -2.25 31.56
N ILE A 508 11.81 -3.45 30.99
CA ILE A 508 11.40 -3.68 29.61
C ILE A 508 9.88 -3.51 29.43
N SER A 509 9.08 -3.91 30.45
CA SER A 509 7.61 -3.83 30.42
C SER A 509 7.04 -2.41 30.42
N LYS A 510 7.89 -1.39 30.50
CA LYS A 510 7.50 0.02 30.38
C LYS A 510 7.31 0.46 28.92
N TYR A 511 7.72 -0.35 27.95
CA TYR A 511 7.70 0.00 26.54
C TYR A 511 6.54 -0.68 25.82
N SER A 512 5.88 0.09 24.97
CA SER A 512 4.89 -0.40 24.02
C SER A 512 5.02 0.41 22.72
N PHE A 513 4.97 -0.28 21.59
CA PHE A 513 5.19 0.31 20.27
C PHE A 513 3.97 0.20 19.34
N ILE A 514 2.87 -0.40 19.79
CA ILE A 514 1.69 -0.71 18.96
C ILE A 514 1.14 0.53 18.23
N LYS A 515 1.10 1.68 18.91
CA LYS A 515 0.56 2.91 18.31
C LYS A 515 1.53 3.63 17.36
N ASN A 516 2.81 3.28 17.37
CA ASN A 516 3.83 4.00 16.61
C ASN A 516 3.60 3.90 15.11
N LYS A 517 3.27 2.71 14.62
CA LYS A 517 3.05 2.44 13.19
C LYS A 517 1.98 3.36 12.60
N ILE A 518 0.82 3.45 13.24
CA ILE A 518 -0.28 4.32 12.81
C ILE A 518 0.16 5.79 12.83
N ASN A 519 0.88 6.23 13.86
CA ASN A 519 1.37 7.61 13.97
C ASN A 519 2.39 7.94 12.87
N ILE A 520 3.30 7.02 12.54
CA ILE A 520 4.28 7.18 11.46
C ILE A 520 3.55 7.31 10.12
N VAL A 521 2.65 6.37 9.81
CA VAL A 521 1.90 6.39 8.55
C VAL A 521 1.04 7.64 8.42
N SER A 522 0.34 8.06 9.47
CA SER A 522 -0.42 9.32 9.47
C SER A 522 0.47 10.54 9.21
N SER A 523 1.67 10.58 9.81
CA SER A 523 2.65 11.65 9.57
C SER A 523 3.14 11.66 8.12
N ILE A 524 3.42 10.50 7.56
CA ILE A 524 3.86 10.33 6.17
C ILE A 524 2.76 10.78 5.20
N LEU A 525 1.53 10.32 5.39
CA LEU A 525 0.41 10.64 4.52
C LEU A 525 0.01 12.12 4.59
N SER A 526 0.20 12.76 5.75
CA SER A 526 -0.05 14.22 5.89
C SER A 526 0.80 15.08 4.94
N LEU A 527 1.90 14.58 4.40
CA LEU A 527 2.70 15.28 3.40
C LEU A 527 1.96 15.45 2.07
N ILE A 528 1.20 14.44 1.67
CA ILE A 528 0.44 14.45 0.41
C ILE A 528 -0.98 15.00 0.56
N GLU A 529 -1.52 15.03 1.77
CA GLU A 529 -2.81 15.65 2.08
C GLU A 529 -2.71 17.18 2.11
N ARG A 530 -1.63 17.75 2.66
CA ARG A 530 -1.41 19.21 2.75
C ARG A 530 -1.17 19.89 1.39
N SER A 531 -0.79 19.17 0.36
CA SER A 531 -0.56 19.74 -0.97
C SER A 531 -1.83 20.23 -1.66
N HIS A 532 -3.03 19.91 -1.15
CA HIS A 532 -4.32 20.38 -1.69
C HIS A 532 -4.80 21.73 -1.12
N GLU A 533 -4.26 22.19 0.01
CA GLU A 533 -4.65 23.48 0.61
C GLU A 533 -3.90 24.68 0.01
N ILE A 534 -2.86 24.46 -0.82
CA ILE A 534 -1.97 25.53 -1.34
C ILE A 534 -2.11 25.70 -2.88
N SER A 535 -2.88 24.86 -3.55
CA SER A 535 -3.21 24.99 -4.97
C SER A 535 -4.68 25.44 -5.16
#